data_a4b3a1734e851f2e4a8e90940201f779
#
_entry.id   a4b3a1734e851f2e4a8e90940201f779
#
_cell.length_a   1.000
_cell.length_b   1.000
_cell.length_c   1.000
_cell.angle_alpha   90.00
_cell.angle_beta   90.00
_cell.angle_gamma   90.00
#
_symmetry.space_group_name_H-M   'P 1'
#
loop_
_entity.id
_entity.type
_entity.pdbx_description
1 polymer ?
#
loop_
_entity_poly.entity_id
_entity_poly.type
_entity_poly.pdbx_seq_one_letter_code
_entity_poly.pdbx_strand_id
1 'polypeptide(L)'
;MKNVKYCNTPSSACLNADLIIDMATLTGASRVAMGTEVPSFFSNDDDLAMKLIDLSQKTGDPLWQLPLWENYSGQLNSAHADFKNIGNSMFGGAITAALFLQKFVKDVPWIHVDLMAWTRANKFCSYEGGEA
;
A
#
# COMPACT_ATOMS: atom_id res chain seq x y z
N MET A 1 23.59 9.83 -1.68
CA MET A 1 22.13 10.05 -1.70
C MET A 1 21.57 9.24 -2.87
N LYS A 2 20.75 8.21 -2.60
CA LYS A 2 20.06 7.46 -3.65
C LYS A 2 18.90 8.29 -4.16
N ASN A 3 18.69 8.31 -5.47
CA ASN A 3 17.62 9.10 -6.09
C ASN A 3 16.25 8.45 -5.83
N VAL A 4 15.42 9.10 -5.06
CA VAL A 4 13.98 8.76 -4.96
C VAL A 4 13.29 9.41 -6.17
N LYS A 5 12.71 8.60 -7.04
CA LYS A 5 11.93 9.09 -8.17
C LYS A 5 10.46 8.82 -7.91
N TYR A 6 9.66 9.86 -7.98
CA TYR A 6 8.20 9.76 -7.95
C TYR A 6 7.68 9.39 -9.34
N CYS A 7 6.91 8.34 -9.46
CA CYS A 7 6.30 7.94 -10.73
C CYS A 7 4.86 7.49 -10.51
N ASN A 8 3.93 8.18 -11.16
CA ASN A 8 2.49 7.89 -11.11
C ASN A 8 2.02 6.97 -12.27
N THR A 9 2.90 6.18 -12.87
CA THR A 9 2.54 5.34 -14.00
C THR A 9 3.01 3.89 -13.82
N PRO A 10 2.28 2.90 -14.39
CA PRO A 10 2.65 1.47 -14.33
C PRO A 10 4.02 1.11 -14.92
N SER A 11 4.69 2.05 -15.56
CA SER A 11 6.00 1.88 -16.21
C SER A 11 7.20 2.15 -15.28
N SER A 12 7.00 2.30 -13.97
CA SER A 12 8.05 2.60 -12.99
C SER A 12 9.20 1.58 -12.97
N ALA A 13 8.91 0.31 -13.30
CA ALA A 13 9.94 -0.73 -13.43
C ALA A 13 10.95 -0.49 -14.57
N CYS A 14 10.67 0.45 -15.50
CA CYS A 14 11.58 0.83 -16.58
C CYS A 14 12.57 1.94 -16.20
N LEU A 15 12.50 2.48 -14.99
CA LEU A 15 13.23 3.69 -14.59
C LEU A 15 14.50 3.41 -13.78
N ASN A 16 14.94 2.17 -13.62
CA ASN A 16 16.07 1.78 -12.74
C ASN A 16 15.97 2.47 -11.37
N ALA A 17 14.80 2.38 -10.74
CA ALA A 17 14.59 2.94 -9.42
C ALA A 17 15.27 2.06 -8.36
N ASP A 18 15.90 2.68 -7.36
CA ASP A 18 16.43 1.99 -6.17
C ASP A 18 15.34 1.62 -5.16
N LEU A 19 14.22 2.33 -5.20
CA LEU A 19 13.05 2.16 -4.33
C LEU A 19 11.83 2.75 -5.02
N ILE A 20 10.70 2.06 -4.91
CA ILE A 20 9.38 2.55 -5.34
C ILE A 20 8.53 2.76 -4.08
N ILE A 21 7.94 3.93 -3.96
CA ILE A 21 6.91 4.21 -2.94
C ILE A 21 5.68 4.72 -3.66
N ASP A 22 4.56 4.07 -3.47
CA ASP A 22 3.27 4.55 -3.95
C ASP A 22 2.27 4.68 -2.80
N MET A 23 1.38 5.64 -2.91
CA MET A 23 0.34 5.94 -1.94
C MET A 23 -0.99 6.08 -2.66
N ALA A 24 -2.01 5.41 -2.17
CA ALA A 24 -3.34 5.48 -2.75
C ALA A 24 -4.43 5.26 -1.70
N THR A 25 -5.60 5.78 -1.97
CA THR A 25 -6.84 5.42 -1.26
C THR A 25 -7.44 4.19 -1.93
N LEU A 26 -6.68 3.08 -1.89
CA LEU A 26 -6.93 1.95 -2.78
C LEU A 26 -8.14 1.11 -2.35
N THR A 27 -8.22 0.77 -1.04
CA THR A 27 -9.24 -0.18 -0.61
C THR A 27 -10.05 0.29 0.60
N GLY A 28 -11.34 -0.04 0.59
CA GLY A 28 -12.17 0.03 1.79
C GLY A 28 -11.82 -1.04 2.82
N ALA A 29 -11.22 -2.16 2.39
CA ALA A 29 -10.84 -3.26 3.25
C ALA A 29 -9.75 -2.88 4.25
N SER A 30 -8.77 -2.07 3.84
CA SER A 30 -7.77 -1.50 4.73
C SER A 30 -8.42 -0.68 5.85
N ARG A 31 -9.33 0.21 5.51
CA ARG A 31 -10.05 1.05 6.49
C ARG A 31 -10.91 0.24 7.46
N VAL A 32 -11.54 -0.83 6.98
CA VAL A 32 -12.32 -1.73 7.85
C VAL A 32 -11.42 -2.45 8.85
N ALA A 33 -10.21 -2.82 8.46
CA ALA A 33 -9.26 -3.52 9.32
C ALA A 33 -8.55 -2.58 10.30
N MET A 34 -8.12 -1.40 9.83
CA MET A 34 -7.18 -0.52 10.54
C MET A 34 -7.84 0.75 11.11
N GLY A 35 -9.09 1.05 10.72
CA GLY A 35 -9.72 2.32 11.02
C GLY A 35 -9.29 3.44 10.07
N THR A 36 -9.51 4.68 10.50
CA THR A 36 -9.27 5.87 9.65
C THR A 36 -8.00 6.63 10.00
N GLU A 37 -7.35 6.27 11.12
CA GLU A 37 -6.21 7.01 11.68
C GLU A 37 -4.88 6.29 11.47
N VAL A 38 -4.90 4.99 11.14
CA VAL A 38 -3.69 4.17 10.95
C VAL A 38 -3.70 3.60 9.54
N PRO A 39 -3.01 4.22 8.58
CA PRO A 39 -2.86 3.65 7.25
C PRO A 39 -2.17 2.28 7.30
N SER A 40 -2.62 1.34 6.48
CA SER A 40 -1.87 0.12 6.26
C SER A 40 -0.82 0.32 5.18
N PHE A 41 0.29 -0.41 5.30
CA PHE A 41 1.26 -0.48 4.21
C PHE A 41 1.68 -1.91 3.91
N PHE A 42 2.22 -2.11 2.74
CA PHE A 42 2.77 -3.36 2.22
C PHE A 42 4.19 -3.11 1.72
N SER A 43 5.05 -4.10 1.85
CA SER A 43 6.41 -4.06 1.31
C SER A 43 6.86 -5.45 0.89
N ASN A 44 7.69 -5.52 -0.15
CA ASN A 44 8.41 -6.73 -0.56
C ASN A 44 9.81 -6.81 0.08
N ASP A 45 10.15 -5.89 0.98
CA ASP A 45 11.42 -5.83 1.71
C ASP A 45 11.13 -5.69 3.21
N ASP A 46 11.37 -6.76 3.98
CA ASP A 46 11.06 -6.83 5.40
C ASP A 46 11.96 -5.90 6.23
N ASP A 47 13.22 -5.73 5.87
CA ASP A 47 14.14 -4.81 6.58
C ASP A 47 13.67 -3.35 6.42
N LEU A 48 13.20 -3.00 5.24
CA LEU A 48 12.64 -1.69 4.96
C LEU A 48 11.33 -1.48 5.72
N ALA A 49 10.47 -2.50 5.76
CA ALA A 49 9.22 -2.46 6.50
C ALA A 49 9.44 -2.26 8.00
N MET A 50 10.37 -2.99 8.61
CA MET A 50 10.70 -2.84 10.02
C MET A 50 11.23 -1.44 10.35
N LYS A 51 12.08 -0.87 9.50
CA LYS A 51 12.56 0.51 9.65
C LYS A 51 11.43 1.53 9.57
N LEU A 52 10.47 1.30 8.67
CA LEU A 52 9.33 2.20 8.51
C LEU A 52 8.42 2.18 9.75
N ILE A 53 8.15 1.00 10.33
CA ILE A 53 7.39 0.87 11.57
C ILE A 53 8.08 1.60 12.73
N ASP A 54 9.39 1.40 12.90
CA ASP A 54 10.16 2.07 13.96
C ASP A 54 10.14 3.60 13.79
N LEU A 55 10.29 4.08 12.57
CA LEU A 55 10.21 5.51 12.26
C LEU A 55 8.82 6.07 12.51
N SER A 56 7.76 5.37 12.11
CA SER A 56 6.37 5.81 12.31
C SER A 56 6.05 6.02 13.79
N GLN A 57 6.54 5.13 14.65
CA GLN A 57 6.38 5.26 16.09
C GLN A 57 7.16 6.46 16.67
N LYS A 58 8.37 6.70 16.17
CA LYS A 58 9.22 7.80 16.63
C LYS A 58 8.73 9.17 16.19
N THR A 59 8.12 9.25 15.02
CA THR A 59 7.60 10.51 14.46
C THR A 59 6.18 10.82 14.90
N GLY A 60 5.45 9.83 15.44
CA GLY A 60 4.05 9.98 15.78
C GLY A 60 3.13 9.95 14.54
N ASP A 61 3.63 9.49 13.40
CA ASP A 61 2.89 9.29 12.16
C ASP A 61 2.64 7.77 11.97
N PRO A 62 1.49 7.25 12.45
CA PRO A 62 1.30 5.81 12.60
C PRO A 62 1.11 5.12 11.26
N LEU A 63 1.84 4.01 11.07
CA LEU A 63 1.69 3.09 9.95
C LEU A 63 1.72 1.65 10.47
N TRP A 64 1.01 0.75 9.79
CA TRP A 64 1.04 -0.66 10.15
C TRP A 64 1.15 -1.57 8.94
N GLN A 65 2.09 -2.52 8.98
CA GLN A 65 2.31 -3.46 7.89
C GLN A 65 1.21 -4.53 7.84
N LEU A 66 0.64 -4.74 6.66
CA LEU A 66 -0.14 -5.93 6.32
C LEU A 66 0.70 -6.85 5.42
N PRO A 67 0.49 -8.19 5.49
CA PRO A 67 1.31 -9.15 4.77
C PRO A 67 0.97 -9.17 3.27
N LEU A 68 1.98 -9.38 2.43
CA LEU A 68 1.82 -9.84 1.05
C LEU A 68 1.65 -11.38 1.06
N TRP A 69 0.43 -11.85 1.33
CA TRP A 69 0.16 -13.29 1.50
C TRP A 69 -0.03 -13.96 0.14
N GLU A 70 1.04 -14.59 -0.37
CA GLU A 70 1.13 -15.13 -1.72
C GLU A 70 0.02 -16.14 -2.06
N ASN A 71 -0.49 -16.90 -1.08
CA ASN A 71 -1.60 -17.84 -1.31
C ASN A 71 -2.87 -17.15 -1.84
N TYR A 72 -3.00 -15.83 -1.70
CA TYR A 72 -4.13 -15.08 -2.26
C TYR A 72 -3.90 -14.65 -3.72
N SER A 73 -2.69 -14.78 -4.26
CA SER A 73 -2.39 -14.46 -5.67
C SER A 73 -3.26 -15.23 -6.66
N GLY A 74 -3.66 -16.45 -6.31
CA GLY A 74 -4.58 -17.24 -7.13
C GLY A 74 -5.93 -16.57 -7.41
N GLN A 75 -6.37 -15.64 -6.55
CA GLN A 75 -7.60 -14.87 -6.76
C GLN A 75 -7.52 -13.90 -7.94
N LEU A 76 -6.31 -13.54 -8.34
CA LEU A 76 -6.04 -12.64 -9.47
C LEU A 76 -5.91 -13.37 -10.82
N ASN A 77 -5.97 -14.71 -10.85
CA ASN A 77 -5.88 -15.45 -12.08
C ASN A 77 -7.07 -15.18 -13.01
N SER A 78 -6.80 -15.01 -14.29
CA SER A 78 -7.78 -14.80 -15.34
C SER A 78 -7.65 -15.87 -16.43
N ALA A 79 -8.78 -16.26 -17.02
CA ALA A 79 -8.79 -17.13 -18.20
C ALA A 79 -8.66 -16.34 -19.52
N HIS A 80 -8.84 -15.01 -19.47
CA HIS A 80 -8.96 -14.17 -20.68
C HIS A 80 -7.99 -12.99 -20.70
N ALA A 81 -7.26 -12.75 -19.61
CA ALA A 81 -6.29 -11.67 -19.49
C ALA A 81 -5.08 -12.16 -18.69
N ASP A 82 -4.01 -11.39 -18.62
CA ASP A 82 -2.83 -11.74 -17.83
C ASP A 82 -3.19 -11.94 -16.35
N PHE A 83 -4.08 -11.10 -15.81
CA PHE A 83 -4.66 -11.23 -14.49
C PHE A 83 -5.90 -10.34 -14.32
N LYS A 84 -6.67 -10.59 -13.25
CA LYS A 84 -7.81 -9.76 -12.84
C LYS A 84 -7.32 -8.61 -11.97
N ASN A 85 -8.04 -7.49 -12.01
CA ASN A 85 -7.81 -6.34 -11.12
C ASN A 85 -8.61 -6.43 -9.80
N ILE A 86 -9.49 -7.39 -9.66
CA ILE A 86 -10.30 -7.64 -8.46
C ILE A 86 -10.26 -9.13 -8.13
N GLY A 87 -10.03 -9.47 -6.86
CA GLY A 87 -10.11 -10.84 -6.35
C GLY A 87 -11.55 -11.38 -6.34
N ASN A 88 -11.67 -12.69 -6.23
CA ASN A 88 -12.96 -13.40 -6.21
C ASN A 88 -13.59 -13.47 -4.80
N SER A 89 -12.91 -13.00 -3.76
CA SER A 89 -13.32 -13.07 -2.37
C SER A 89 -13.67 -11.70 -1.82
N MET A 90 -14.63 -11.64 -0.91
CA MET A 90 -14.92 -10.45 -0.11
C MET A 90 -13.88 -10.22 1.01
N PHE A 91 -13.04 -11.23 1.29
CA PHE A 91 -12.04 -11.19 2.35
C PHE A 91 -10.65 -10.96 1.81
N GLY A 92 -9.81 -10.29 2.61
CA GLY A 92 -8.42 -10.02 2.26
C GLY A 92 -8.24 -9.02 1.11
N GLY A 93 -9.22 -8.16 0.86
CA GLY A 93 -9.22 -7.23 -0.28
C GLY A 93 -8.02 -6.29 -0.33
N ALA A 94 -7.53 -5.82 0.81
CA ALA A 94 -6.32 -5.00 0.87
C ALA A 94 -5.08 -5.79 0.44
N ILE A 95 -4.97 -7.04 0.88
CA ILE A 95 -3.84 -7.92 0.52
C ILE A 95 -3.87 -8.26 -0.97
N THR A 96 -5.04 -8.63 -1.53
CA THR A 96 -5.16 -8.95 -2.96
C THR A 96 -4.90 -7.74 -3.84
N ALA A 97 -5.29 -6.54 -3.41
CA ALA A 97 -4.99 -5.30 -4.11
C ALA A 97 -3.48 -5.00 -4.11
N ALA A 98 -2.81 -5.17 -2.97
CA ALA A 98 -1.36 -5.02 -2.88
C ALA A 98 -0.60 -6.06 -3.73
N LEU A 99 -1.04 -7.33 -3.73
CA LEU A 99 -0.48 -8.37 -4.60
C LEU A 99 -0.68 -8.05 -6.10
N PHE A 100 -1.79 -7.40 -6.46
CA PHE A 100 -1.98 -6.89 -7.82
C PHE A 100 -0.94 -5.83 -8.17
N LEU A 101 -0.72 -4.83 -7.30
CA LEU A 101 0.29 -3.79 -7.53
C LEU A 101 1.70 -4.36 -7.58
N GLN A 102 2.02 -5.33 -6.74
CA GLN A 102 3.34 -5.99 -6.71
C GLN A 102 3.75 -6.57 -8.06
N LYS A 103 2.79 -7.02 -8.88
CA LYS A 103 3.07 -7.55 -10.23
C LYS A 103 3.76 -6.53 -11.17
N PHE A 104 3.64 -5.24 -10.87
CA PHE A 104 4.20 -4.16 -11.69
C PHE A 104 5.54 -3.63 -11.19
N VAL A 105 5.97 -3.98 -9.96
CA VAL A 105 7.21 -3.45 -9.37
C VAL A 105 8.41 -4.39 -9.50
N LYS A 106 8.17 -5.66 -9.89
CA LYS A 106 9.21 -6.69 -10.05
C LYS A 106 10.05 -6.85 -8.78
N ASP A 107 11.39 -6.87 -8.93
CA ASP A 107 12.36 -7.09 -7.86
C ASP A 107 12.84 -5.77 -7.20
N VAL A 108 12.25 -4.64 -7.55
CA VAL A 108 12.63 -3.36 -6.94
C VAL A 108 12.06 -3.30 -5.52
N PRO A 109 12.84 -2.87 -4.49
CA PRO A 109 12.31 -2.59 -3.18
C PRO A 109 11.10 -1.64 -3.26
N TRP A 110 10.01 -2.01 -2.59
CA TRP A 110 8.73 -1.34 -2.80
C TRP A 110 7.95 -1.20 -1.50
N ILE A 111 7.30 -0.05 -1.37
CA ILE A 111 6.32 0.25 -0.33
C ILE A 111 5.05 0.75 -1.01
N HIS A 112 3.92 0.16 -0.66
CA HIS A 112 2.57 0.67 -0.95
C HIS A 112 1.89 1.10 0.34
N VAL A 113 1.35 2.31 0.38
CA VAL A 113 0.55 2.81 1.52
C VAL A 113 -0.90 2.95 1.08
N ASP A 114 -1.79 2.18 1.73
CA ASP A 114 -3.24 2.27 1.52
C ASP A 114 -3.84 3.15 2.62
N LEU A 115 -4.08 4.40 2.27
CA LEU A 115 -4.46 5.46 3.20
C LEU A 115 -5.89 5.94 2.99
N MET A 116 -6.47 6.63 3.97
CA MET A 116 -7.80 7.22 3.84
C MET A 116 -7.78 8.56 3.12
N ALA A 117 -6.73 9.36 3.31
CA ALA A 117 -6.57 10.72 2.80
C ALA A 117 -7.75 11.66 3.13
N TRP A 118 -8.46 11.38 4.23
CA TRP A 118 -9.59 12.17 4.68
C TRP A 118 -9.68 12.18 6.20
N THR A 119 -9.49 13.33 6.81
CA THR A 119 -9.62 13.52 8.26
C THR A 119 -11.06 13.76 8.64
N ARG A 120 -11.55 13.00 9.61
CA ARG A 120 -12.81 13.27 10.29
C ARG A 120 -12.59 14.21 11.46
N ALA A 121 -13.56 15.09 11.73
CA ALA A 121 -13.51 15.94 12.90
C ALA A 121 -13.34 15.09 14.17
N ASN A 122 -12.36 15.41 14.99
CA ASN A 122 -12.02 14.72 16.23
C ASN A 122 -11.46 15.73 17.26
N LYS A 123 -10.96 15.24 18.40
CA LYS A 123 -10.42 16.11 19.46
C LYS A 123 -9.15 16.90 19.06
N PHE A 124 -8.48 16.50 18.00
CA PHE A 124 -7.25 17.15 17.49
C PHE A 124 -7.53 18.03 16.27
N CYS A 125 -8.60 17.74 15.53
CA CYS A 125 -8.98 18.48 14.33
C CYS A 125 -10.48 18.82 14.39
N SER A 126 -10.80 20.10 14.30
CA SER A 126 -12.17 20.61 14.40
C SER A 126 -12.94 20.62 13.08
N TYR A 127 -12.31 20.23 11.97
CA TYR A 127 -12.92 20.22 10.64
C TYR A 127 -12.69 18.86 9.97
N GLU A 128 -13.59 18.54 9.04
CA GLU A 128 -13.42 17.41 8.12
C GLU A 128 -12.80 17.91 6.82
N GLY A 129 -11.89 17.14 6.24
CA GLY A 129 -11.26 17.53 4.99
C GLY A 129 -10.28 16.51 4.45
N GLY A 130 -9.80 16.77 3.24
CA GLY A 130 -8.72 16.01 2.65
C GLY A 130 -7.43 16.19 3.45
N GLU A 131 -6.67 15.11 3.60
CA GLU A 131 -5.40 15.06 4.30
C GLU A 131 -4.37 14.37 3.38
N ALA A 132 -3.16 14.91 3.34
CA ALA A 132 -2.06 14.38 2.53
C ALA A 132 -0.92 13.91 3.42
#